data_a1d1d5b8b893002d067d5fc51ab306bc
#
_entry.id   a1d1d5b8b893002d067d5fc51ab306bc
#
_cell.length_a   1.000
_cell.length_b   1.000
_cell.length_c   1.000
_cell.angle_alpha   90.00
_cell.angle_beta   90.00
_cell.angle_gamma   90.00
#
_symmetry.space_group_name_H-M   'P 1'
#
loop_
_entity.id
_entity.type
_entity.pdbx_description
1 polymer ?
#
loop_
_entity_poly.entity_id
_entity_poly.type
_entity_poly.pdbx_seq_one_letter_code
_entity_poly.pdbx_strand_id
1 'polypeptide(L)'
;VSLLFITLCRLAGIPAHFQSGFMMHPGGSNLHDWAEVYFEGIGWVPVDQSFGIPGYARSEQERYFFLGGIDSWRMVVNTDYGMPLSPKKKYPRSETVDFQRGEVEWRGGNLYFDQWNYNWKIEYLD
;
A
#
# COMPACT_ATOMS: atom_id res chain seq x y z
N VAL A 1 9.65 2.42 -2.55
CA VAL A 1 9.46 3.69 -3.31
C VAL A 1 8.56 4.64 -2.53
N SER A 2 7.40 4.21 -2.02
CA SER A 2 6.38 5.03 -1.38
C SER A 2 6.87 5.82 -0.17
N LEU A 3 7.59 5.18 0.76
CA LEU A 3 8.12 5.88 1.94
C LEU A 3 9.14 6.96 1.57
N LEU A 4 9.96 6.75 0.54
CA LEU A 4 10.90 7.77 0.07
C LEU A 4 10.12 8.97 -0.51
N PHE A 5 9.12 8.72 -1.34
CA PHE A 5 8.26 9.76 -1.91
C PHE A 5 7.58 10.59 -0.81
N ILE A 6 6.97 9.92 0.17
CA ILE A 6 6.31 10.56 1.32
C ILE A 6 7.31 11.41 2.12
N THR A 7 8.52 10.90 2.32
CA THR A 7 9.58 11.63 3.02
C THR A 7 9.94 12.91 2.26
N LEU A 8 10.11 12.83 0.95
CA LEU A 8 10.41 14.00 0.11
C LEU A 8 9.27 15.02 0.11
N CYS A 9 8.01 14.58 0.03
CA CYS A 9 6.85 15.46 0.18
C CYS A 9 6.87 16.21 1.52
N ARG A 10 7.06 15.48 2.61
CA ARG A 10 7.10 16.06 3.96
C ARG A 10 8.26 17.03 4.14
N LEU A 11 9.44 16.74 3.59
CA LEU A 11 10.59 17.67 3.57
C LEU A 11 10.28 18.94 2.78
N ALA A 12 9.46 18.85 1.75
CA ALA A 12 8.99 20.00 0.98
C ALA A 12 7.81 20.75 1.62
N GLY A 13 7.39 20.35 2.84
CA GLY A 13 6.25 20.96 3.54
C GLY A 13 4.88 20.49 3.05
N ILE A 14 4.83 19.43 2.24
CA ILE A 14 3.60 18.86 1.69
C ILE A 14 3.17 17.68 2.55
N PRO A 15 1.99 17.73 3.20
CA PRO A 15 1.50 16.59 3.96
C PRO A 15 1.27 15.38 3.05
N ALA A 16 1.79 14.24 3.46
CA ALA A 16 1.63 12.99 2.74
C ALA A 16 1.58 11.82 3.71
N HIS A 17 0.80 10.80 3.40
CA HIS A 17 0.72 9.58 4.18
C HIS A 17 0.72 8.32 3.30
N PHE A 18 0.95 7.20 3.95
CA PHE A 18 1.07 5.90 3.31
C PHE A 18 -0.27 5.20 3.23
N GLN A 19 -0.53 4.58 2.08
CA GLN A 19 -1.59 3.58 1.95
C GLN A 19 -1.02 2.31 1.34
N SER A 20 -1.56 1.17 1.75
CA SER A 20 -1.25 -0.11 1.11
C SER A 20 -2.45 -1.05 1.13
N GLY A 21 -2.40 -2.04 0.26
CA GLY A 21 -3.47 -3.01 0.12
C GLY A 21 -3.25 -3.95 -1.05
N PHE A 22 -4.34 -4.26 -1.73
CA PHE A 22 -4.33 -5.17 -2.87
C PHE A 22 -4.62 -4.41 -4.15
N MET A 23 -3.84 -4.70 -5.17
CA MET A 23 -4.15 -4.41 -6.56
C MET A 23 -4.81 -5.65 -7.17
N MET A 24 -6.07 -5.54 -7.57
CA MET A 24 -6.93 -6.66 -7.95
C MET A 24 -7.32 -6.65 -9.42
N HIS A 25 -6.42 -6.23 -10.29
CA HIS A 25 -6.67 -6.24 -11.73
C HIS A 25 -6.99 -7.62 -12.27
N PRO A 26 -7.94 -7.77 -13.18
CA PRO A 26 -8.14 -9.02 -13.92
C PRO A 26 -6.84 -9.46 -14.61
N GLY A 27 -6.42 -10.70 -14.32
CA GLY A 27 -5.19 -11.27 -14.87
C GLY A 27 -3.89 -10.89 -14.18
N GLY A 28 -3.93 -10.04 -13.12
CA GLY A 28 -2.73 -9.67 -12.39
C GLY A 28 -3.03 -9.03 -11.04
N SER A 29 -3.18 -9.83 -10.00
CA SER A 29 -3.34 -9.33 -8.63
C SER A 29 -2.01 -9.34 -7.88
N ASN A 30 -1.78 -8.33 -7.05
CA ASN A 30 -0.59 -8.24 -6.21
C ASN A 30 -0.84 -7.38 -4.97
N LEU A 31 0.05 -7.50 -4.00
CA LEU A 31 0.20 -6.51 -2.94
C LEU A 31 0.78 -5.23 -3.53
N HIS A 32 0.30 -4.08 -3.09
CA HIS A 32 0.78 -2.81 -3.59
C HIS A 32 0.64 -1.70 -2.56
N ASP A 33 1.51 -0.71 -2.64
CA ASP A 33 1.52 0.46 -1.78
C ASP A 33 1.61 1.74 -2.61
N TRP A 34 0.97 2.79 -2.10
CA TRP A 34 0.92 4.11 -2.69
C TRP A 34 0.89 5.19 -1.61
N ALA A 35 0.79 6.44 -2.00
CA ALA A 35 0.67 7.56 -1.08
C ALA A 35 -0.65 8.31 -1.29
N GLU A 36 -1.06 9.06 -0.29
CA GLU A 36 -1.96 10.20 -0.46
C GLU A 36 -1.22 11.48 -0.08
N VAL A 37 -1.45 12.51 -0.84
CA VAL A 37 -0.84 13.83 -0.70
C VAL A 37 -1.93 14.87 -0.51
N TYR A 38 -1.76 15.76 0.44
CA TYR A 38 -2.74 16.79 0.71
C TYR A 38 -2.46 18.04 -0.13
N PHE A 39 -3.48 18.50 -0.84
CA PHE A 39 -3.49 19.76 -1.56
C PHE A 39 -4.51 20.71 -0.93
N GLU A 40 -4.06 21.92 -0.59
CA GLU A 40 -4.95 22.94 -0.05
C GLU A 40 -6.09 23.26 -1.03
N GLY A 41 -7.32 23.29 -0.53
CA GLY A 41 -8.51 23.52 -1.34
C GLY A 41 -9.05 22.31 -2.11
N ILE A 42 -8.30 21.19 -2.14
CA ILE A 42 -8.71 19.95 -2.81
C ILE A 42 -8.90 18.82 -1.78
N GLY A 43 -7.94 18.67 -0.85
CA GLY A 43 -7.91 17.58 0.13
C GLY A 43 -6.84 16.53 -0.19
N TRP A 44 -7.06 15.31 0.27
CA TRP A 44 -6.17 14.18 0.06
C TRP A 44 -6.36 13.60 -1.35
N VAL A 45 -5.27 13.45 -2.04
CA VAL A 45 -5.21 12.98 -3.44
C VAL A 45 -4.28 11.77 -3.52
N PRO A 46 -4.73 10.64 -4.09
CA PRO A 46 -3.88 9.47 -4.22
C PRO A 46 -2.77 9.68 -5.25
N VAL A 47 -1.59 9.16 -4.92
CA VAL A 47 -0.43 9.17 -5.82
C VAL A 47 0.24 7.80 -5.78
N ASP A 48 0.17 7.09 -6.88
CA ASP A 48 0.93 5.86 -7.05
C ASP A 48 2.24 6.16 -7.81
N GLN A 49 3.24 6.50 -7.05
CA GLN A 49 4.54 6.91 -7.56
C GLN A 49 5.28 5.79 -8.31
N SER A 50 4.85 4.53 -8.18
CA SER A 50 5.42 3.41 -8.94
C SER A 50 5.26 3.61 -10.45
N PHE A 51 4.14 4.19 -10.86
CA PHE A 51 3.89 4.52 -12.28
C PHE A 51 4.78 5.65 -12.82
N GLY A 52 5.46 6.38 -11.95
CA GLY A 52 6.52 7.33 -12.33
C GLY A 52 7.84 6.68 -12.70
N ILE A 53 8.06 5.40 -12.35
CA ILE A 53 9.29 4.67 -12.64
C ILE A 53 9.34 4.33 -14.14
N PRO A 54 10.47 4.60 -14.83
CA PRO A 54 10.60 4.24 -16.24
C PRO A 54 10.29 2.77 -16.51
N GLY A 55 9.41 2.50 -17.46
CA GLY A 55 9.01 1.15 -17.86
C GLY A 55 7.95 0.48 -16.98
N TYR A 56 7.48 1.13 -15.91
CA TYR A 56 6.38 0.60 -15.10
C TYR A 56 5.01 0.93 -15.73
N ALA A 57 4.77 2.18 -16.07
CA ALA A 57 3.57 2.58 -16.81
C ALA A 57 3.64 2.14 -18.27
N ARG A 58 2.51 1.71 -18.82
CA ARG A 58 2.36 1.28 -20.24
C ARG A 58 2.22 2.44 -21.21
N SER A 59 1.85 3.62 -20.69
CA SER A 59 1.69 4.84 -21.47
C SER A 59 1.93 6.08 -20.61
N GLU A 60 2.13 7.23 -21.26
CA GLU A 60 2.24 8.50 -20.57
C GLU A 60 0.90 8.91 -19.90
N GLN A 61 -0.23 8.57 -20.52
CA GLN A 61 -1.56 8.78 -19.92
C GLN A 61 -1.73 8.00 -18.63
N GLU A 62 -1.34 6.72 -18.60
CA GLU A 62 -1.38 5.89 -17.39
C GLU A 62 -0.47 6.46 -16.31
N ARG A 63 0.73 6.90 -16.67
CA ARG A 63 1.68 7.53 -15.77
C ARG A 63 1.09 8.76 -15.06
N TYR A 64 0.46 9.65 -15.81
CA TYR A 64 -0.12 10.87 -15.26
C TYR A 64 -1.45 10.63 -14.56
N PHE A 65 -2.22 9.61 -14.95
CA PHE A 65 -3.42 9.23 -14.24
C PHE A 65 -3.13 8.93 -12.76
N PHE A 66 -2.09 8.16 -12.48
CA PHE A 66 -1.72 7.77 -11.12
C PHE A 66 -0.98 8.86 -10.32
N LEU A 67 -0.80 10.03 -10.88
CA LEU A 67 -0.29 11.23 -10.17
C LEU A 67 -1.43 12.09 -9.57
N GLY A 68 -2.58 11.55 -9.35
CA GLY A 68 -3.72 12.27 -8.79
C GLY A 68 -5.00 11.48 -8.87
N GLY A 69 -4.91 10.27 -9.40
CA GLY A 69 -5.99 9.32 -9.50
C GLY A 69 -5.57 7.94 -9.03
N ILE A 70 -6.57 7.13 -8.76
CA ILE A 70 -6.40 5.71 -8.46
C ILE A 70 -7.53 4.94 -9.14
N ASP A 71 -7.23 3.75 -9.63
CA ASP A 71 -8.23 2.92 -10.27
C ASP A 71 -9.12 2.18 -9.24
N SER A 72 -10.27 1.68 -9.70
CA SER A 72 -11.23 0.96 -8.86
C SER A 72 -10.81 -0.45 -8.44
N TRP A 73 -9.67 -0.92 -8.93
CA TRP A 73 -9.14 -2.25 -8.61
C TRP A 73 -8.27 -2.28 -7.35
N ARG A 74 -8.34 -1.23 -6.53
CA ARG A 74 -7.56 -1.10 -5.30
C ARG A 74 -8.42 -1.36 -4.07
N MET A 75 -7.97 -2.25 -3.22
CA MET A 75 -8.54 -2.44 -1.89
C MET A 75 -7.53 -1.99 -0.85
N VAL A 76 -7.87 -0.91 -0.15
CA VAL A 76 -7.04 -0.39 0.96
C VAL A 76 -7.13 -1.33 2.15
N VAL A 77 -5.99 -1.71 2.70
CA VAL A 77 -5.90 -2.53 3.93
C VAL A 77 -5.40 -1.69 5.10
N ASN A 78 -4.44 -0.82 4.86
CA ASN A 78 -3.93 0.08 5.90
C ASN A 78 -3.61 1.47 5.34
N THR A 79 -3.79 2.47 6.19
CA THR A 79 -3.70 3.91 5.83
C THR A 79 -2.53 4.63 6.48
N ASP A 80 -1.61 3.91 7.08
CA ASP A 80 -0.36 4.43 7.63
C ASP A 80 0.65 3.29 7.68
N TYR A 81 1.86 3.55 8.15
CA TYR A 81 2.91 2.54 8.31
C TYR A 81 3.42 2.49 9.74
N GLY A 82 3.90 1.31 10.15
CA GLY A 82 4.53 1.12 11.46
C GLY A 82 3.58 1.26 12.66
N MET A 83 2.29 1.39 12.44
CA MET A 83 1.29 1.58 13.50
C MET A 83 1.07 0.29 14.29
N PRO A 84 0.73 0.39 15.59
CA PRO A 84 0.34 -0.77 16.38
C PRO A 84 -0.87 -1.47 15.78
N LEU A 85 -0.85 -2.80 15.81
CA LEU A 85 -1.97 -3.61 15.33
C LEU A 85 -3.10 -3.67 16.36
N SER A 86 -4.32 -3.84 15.89
CA SER A 86 -5.50 -4.10 16.70
C SER A 86 -6.19 -5.38 16.21
N PRO A 87 -6.25 -6.44 17.03
CA PRO A 87 -5.72 -6.56 18.39
C PRO A 87 -4.19 -6.49 18.45
N LYS A 88 -3.67 -6.02 19.58
CA LYS A 88 -2.22 -5.88 19.79
C LYS A 88 -1.53 -7.24 19.79
N LYS A 89 -0.45 -7.36 19.05
CA LYS A 89 0.44 -8.52 19.08
C LYS A 89 1.22 -8.62 20.40
N LYS A 90 1.55 -9.84 20.77
CA LYS A 90 2.42 -10.15 21.92
C LYS A 90 3.90 -10.20 21.51
N TYR A 91 4.17 -10.61 20.29
CA TYR A 91 5.53 -10.82 19.77
C TYR A 91 5.86 -9.84 18.65
N PRO A 92 7.16 -9.65 18.33
CA PRO A 92 7.59 -8.80 17.22
C PRO A 92 6.90 -9.16 15.91
N ARG A 93 6.70 -8.17 15.05
CA ARG A 93 6.10 -8.35 13.72
C ARG A 93 7.12 -8.91 12.73
N SER A 94 6.62 -9.64 11.74
CA SER A 94 7.38 -10.02 10.54
C SER A 94 7.59 -8.81 9.63
N GLU A 95 6.54 -7.99 9.49
CA GLU A 95 6.53 -6.76 8.70
C GLU A 95 6.28 -5.55 9.60
N THR A 96 7.15 -4.57 9.53
CA THR A 96 7.09 -3.37 10.38
C THR A 96 6.53 -2.14 9.67
N VAL A 97 6.38 -2.19 8.36
CA VAL A 97 5.89 -1.07 7.56
C VAL A 97 4.40 -1.19 7.31
N ASP A 98 3.96 -2.22 6.61
CA ASP A 98 2.56 -2.41 6.25
C ASP A 98 1.94 -3.67 6.86
N PHE A 99 0.69 -3.96 6.48
CA PHE A 99 -0.07 -5.07 7.06
C PHE A 99 -0.80 -5.89 5.99
N GLN A 100 -0.49 -5.71 4.74
CA GLN A 100 -1.21 -6.33 3.62
C GLN A 100 -1.30 -7.85 3.71
N ARG A 101 -0.21 -8.50 4.15
CA ARG A 101 -0.17 -9.96 4.32
C ARG A 101 -0.83 -10.45 5.59
N GLY A 102 -1.01 -9.57 6.56
CA GLY A 102 -1.34 -9.97 7.91
C GLY A 102 -0.13 -10.44 8.71
N GLU A 103 -0.38 -10.72 9.98
CA GLU A 103 0.61 -11.19 10.94
C GLU A 103 0.06 -12.39 11.69
N VAL A 104 0.88 -13.40 11.89
CA VAL A 104 0.46 -14.63 12.55
C VAL A 104 1.30 -14.87 13.80
N GLU A 105 0.64 -15.16 14.90
CA GLU A 105 1.32 -15.61 16.12
C GLU A 105 0.66 -16.87 16.68
N TRP A 106 1.44 -17.62 17.43
CA TRP A 106 1.00 -18.79 18.15
C TRP A 106 1.41 -18.70 19.64
N ARG A 107 1.20 -19.75 20.41
CA ARG A 107 1.48 -19.74 21.85
C ARG A 107 2.95 -19.48 22.21
N GLY A 108 3.88 -19.83 21.34
CA GLY A 108 5.33 -19.75 21.58
C GLY A 108 6.04 -18.57 20.89
N GLY A 109 5.37 -17.79 20.06
CA GLY A 109 6.03 -16.70 19.37
C GLY A 109 5.31 -16.20 18.13
N ASN A 110 6.00 -15.36 17.37
CA ASN A 110 5.59 -14.98 16.04
C ASN A 110 5.84 -16.10 15.04
N LEU A 111 5.02 -16.21 14.01
CA LEU A 111 5.32 -16.98 12.80
C LEU A 111 5.76 -16.01 11.73
N TYR A 112 7.02 -16.12 11.29
CA TYR A 112 7.60 -15.28 10.26
C TYR A 112 7.18 -15.75 8.86
N PHE A 113 7.35 -14.92 7.85
CA PHE A 113 6.82 -15.16 6.49
C PHE A 113 7.36 -16.41 5.79
N ASP A 114 8.46 -16.98 6.26
CA ASP A 114 9.00 -18.26 5.82
C ASP A 114 8.35 -19.49 6.50
N GLN A 115 7.51 -19.25 7.52
CA GLN A 115 6.89 -20.28 8.35
C GLN A 115 5.40 -20.49 8.08
N TRP A 116 4.80 -19.66 7.23
CA TRP A 116 3.39 -19.77 6.85
C TRP A 116 3.18 -19.26 5.43
N ASN A 117 2.04 -19.62 4.86
CA ASN A 117 1.65 -19.19 3.52
C ASN A 117 0.21 -18.68 3.53
N TYR A 118 -0.15 -17.90 2.53
CA TYR A 118 -1.49 -17.39 2.34
C TYR A 118 -1.89 -17.48 0.88
N ASN A 119 -3.19 -17.59 0.65
CA ASN A 119 -3.78 -17.53 -0.67
C ASN A 119 -4.97 -16.60 -0.63
N TRP A 120 -5.25 -15.96 -1.74
CA TRP A 120 -6.51 -15.27 -1.97
C TRP A 120 -7.14 -15.70 -3.29
N LYS A 121 -8.44 -15.57 -3.36
CA LYS A 121 -9.22 -15.73 -4.57
C LYS A 121 -10.01 -14.45 -4.80
N ILE A 122 -9.95 -13.91 -6.01
CA ILE A 122 -10.73 -12.76 -6.42
C ILE A 122 -11.84 -13.26 -7.32
N GLU A 123 -13.06 -12.92 -7.00
CA GLU A 123 -14.24 -13.14 -7.83
C GLU A 123 -14.74 -11.78 -8.31
N TYR A 124 -14.81 -11.62 -9.60
CA TYR A 124 -15.36 -10.41 -10.23
C TYR A 124 -16.84 -10.64 -10.44
N LEU A 125 -17.66 -9.73 -9.92
CA LEU A 125 -19.10 -9.76 -10.09
C LEU A 125 -19.48 -8.85 -11.25
N ASP A 126 -20.42 -9.31 -12.08
CA ASP A 126 -20.98 -8.56 -13.21
C ASP A 126 -21.89 -7.41 -12.74
#